data_3eaa27acd6ab3c525da6387d1559238a
#
_entry.id   3eaa27acd6ab3c525da6387d1559238a
#
_cell.length_a   1.000
_cell.length_b   1.000
_cell.length_c   1.000
_cell.angle_alpha   90.00
_cell.angle_beta   90.00
_cell.angle_gamma   90.00
#
_symmetry.space_group_name_H-M   'P 1'
#
loop_
_entity.id
_entity.type
_entity.pdbx_description
1 polymer ?
#
loop_
_entity_poly.entity_id
_entity_poly.type
_entity_poly.pdbx_seq_one_letter_code
_entity_poly.pdbx_strand_id
1 'polypeptide(L)'
;MQTSIKWIIRLSTLSLCFILFGIMYSGVSYAAESDNAVSVSGKVIDRQGLPVKDATVKYWLDYGNKEHSVETDESGNYRIIESVENYTVFTFSVEAEGYVPYRHYTSYSLRGGEQIQLDFRIYEPSTIVGTVKDQAGRPVPDARIKVTSVFDRIVKTDQQGRYAVTGIDYAYNPNIAIWVDADDYMLYEQDRLGVREGGTLRMDVVLAEAAHVRGKVVDESGNPVSGAKVNVGGSATTDAQGNYLIKRVPTGARTITGEAAGYLKTSLSVTLVKGDHNTFNIVLKKDADITPPGTKYRLVPITDTVNGKIYIKGFTFRLQATDEVKGSGVKTTQYRINGGEWKNYEGPVKFYAPDVKVVEYYSTDVAGNQEKYNKMDFINGTFEGNGTFEGESYDD
;
A
#
# COMPACT_ATOMS: atom_id res chain seq x y z
N MET A 1 28.36 23.66 -61.11
CA MET A 1 27.74 24.72 -61.96
C MET A 1 26.94 25.60 -61.02
N GLN A 2 27.49 26.81 -60.80
CA GLN A 2 26.90 27.88 -59.99
C GLN A 2 25.72 28.50 -60.74
N THR A 3 24.68 28.90 -60.01
CA THR A 3 23.95 30.13 -60.32
C THR A 3 23.27 30.67 -59.04
N SER A 4 23.82 31.83 -58.70
CA SER A 4 23.30 32.74 -57.67
C SER A 4 22.09 33.49 -58.20
N ILE A 5 21.08 33.76 -57.39
CA ILE A 5 20.03 34.73 -57.66
C ILE A 5 20.00 35.75 -56.51
N LYS A 6 20.36 36.99 -56.92
CA LYS A 6 20.30 38.21 -56.10
C LYS A 6 18.85 38.70 -56.03
N TRP A 7 18.38 39.07 -54.86
CA TRP A 7 17.15 39.84 -54.70
C TRP A 7 17.45 41.32 -54.61
N ILE A 8 16.79 42.07 -55.52
CA ILE A 8 16.84 43.49 -55.60
C ILE A 8 15.80 44.13 -54.72
N ILE A 9 16.25 45.01 -53.83
CA ILE A 9 15.38 45.91 -53.05
C ILE A 9 14.92 47.04 -53.89
N ARG A 10 13.62 47.27 -54.08
CA ARG A 10 13.05 48.49 -54.60
C ARG A 10 12.43 49.29 -53.44
N LEU A 11 13.08 50.43 -53.16
CA LEU A 11 12.45 51.53 -52.42
C LEU A 11 11.46 52.23 -53.36
N SER A 12 10.23 52.44 -52.88
CA SER A 12 9.35 53.44 -53.46
C SER A 12 8.90 54.40 -52.38
N THR A 13 9.33 55.62 -52.49
CA THR A 13 8.91 56.82 -51.77
C THR A 13 7.49 57.19 -52.14
N LEU A 14 6.59 57.40 -51.20
CA LEU A 14 5.43 58.31 -51.38
C LEU A 14 5.03 58.95 -50.03
N SER A 15 5.38 60.19 -50.00
CA SER A 15 4.56 61.41 -49.75
C SER A 15 3.66 61.47 -48.51
N LEU A 16 4.06 62.40 -47.69
CA LEU A 16 3.51 63.03 -46.53
C LEU A 16 2.13 63.65 -46.81
N CYS A 17 1.09 63.30 -46.01
CA CYS A 17 -0.08 64.11 -45.81
C CYS A 17 -0.41 64.17 -44.27
N PHE A 18 -0.09 65.34 -43.68
CA PHE A 18 -0.49 65.65 -42.32
C PHE A 18 -1.98 66.02 -42.32
N ILE A 19 -2.79 65.23 -41.59
CA ILE A 19 -4.09 65.69 -41.11
C ILE A 19 -4.00 65.70 -39.58
N LEU A 20 -3.96 66.87 -39.00
CA LEU A 20 -4.10 67.15 -37.57
C LEU A 20 -5.53 66.82 -37.17
N PHE A 21 -5.73 65.68 -36.53
CA PHE A 21 -6.90 65.45 -35.66
C PHE A 21 -6.38 65.50 -34.22
N GLY A 22 -6.74 66.56 -33.53
CA GLY A 22 -6.49 66.71 -32.10
C GLY A 22 -7.33 65.71 -31.32
N ILE A 23 -6.72 64.62 -30.94
CA ILE A 23 -7.28 63.74 -29.89
C ILE A 23 -6.70 64.26 -28.59
N MET A 24 -7.57 64.87 -27.76
CA MET A 24 -7.26 65.08 -26.34
C MET A 24 -7.01 63.74 -25.68
N TYR A 25 -5.76 63.38 -25.51
CA TYR A 25 -5.39 62.37 -24.57
C TYR A 25 -5.69 62.95 -23.15
N SER A 26 -6.77 62.53 -22.54
CA SER A 26 -6.88 62.60 -21.09
C SER A 26 -5.74 61.74 -20.53
N GLY A 27 -4.68 62.38 -20.13
CA GLY A 27 -3.52 61.70 -19.50
C GLY A 27 -4.01 60.98 -18.22
N VAL A 28 -4.17 59.68 -18.32
CA VAL A 28 -4.12 58.84 -17.13
C VAL A 28 -2.67 58.91 -16.68
N SER A 29 -2.41 59.74 -15.69
CA SER A 29 -1.13 59.77 -15.00
C SER A 29 -1.00 58.42 -14.30
N TYR A 30 -0.24 57.50 -14.94
CA TYR A 30 0.28 56.37 -14.19
C TYR A 30 1.27 56.94 -13.17
N ALA A 31 0.92 56.84 -11.88
CA ALA A 31 1.89 57.08 -10.82
C ALA A 31 3.08 56.19 -11.13
N ALA A 32 4.29 56.75 -11.07
CA ALA A 32 5.53 55.97 -11.24
C ALA A 32 5.49 54.80 -10.24
N GLU A 33 5.50 53.57 -10.77
CA GLU A 33 5.60 52.38 -9.94
C GLU A 33 6.91 52.52 -9.15
N SER A 34 6.85 52.26 -7.85
CA SER A 34 8.05 52.29 -7.01
C SER A 34 9.03 51.24 -7.52
N ASP A 35 10.35 51.49 -7.43
CA ASP A 35 11.40 50.56 -7.82
C ASP A 35 11.26 49.14 -7.18
N ASN A 36 10.39 49.02 -6.17
CA ASN A 36 10.09 47.78 -5.47
C ASN A 36 8.76 47.12 -5.86
N ALA A 37 8.04 47.63 -6.89
CA ALA A 37 6.77 47.06 -7.30
C ALA A 37 6.96 45.87 -8.26
N VAL A 38 6.39 44.71 -7.90
CA VAL A 38 6.18 43.57 -8.80
C VAL A 38 4.87 43.76 -9.54
N SER A 39 4.86 43.59 -10.86
CA SER A 39 3.64 43.57 -11.66
C SER A 39 3.42 42.20 -12.27
N VAL A 40 2.32 41.53 -11.92
CA VAL A 40 1.87 40.30 -12.57
C VAL A 40 0.60 40.62 -13.37
N SER A 41 0.64 40.41 -14.66
CA SER A 41 -0.51 40.63 -15.53
C SER A 41 -0.73 39.45 -16.48
N GLY A 42 -1.92 39.25 -16.94
CA GLY A 42 -2.22 38.17 -17.88
C GLY A 42 -3.72 38.07 -18.17
N LYS A 43 -4.08 36.94 -18.74
CA LYS A 43 -5.47 36.62 -19.08
C LYS A 43 -5.92 35.33 -18.41
N VAL A 44 -7.19 35.29 -18.04
CA VAL A 44 -7.90 34.04 -17.76
C VAL A 44 -8.71 33.67 -19.00
N ILE A 45 -8.45 32.51 -19.56
CA ILE A 45 -9.10 32.00 -20.77
C ILE A 45 -9.66 30.61 -20.54
N ASP A 46 -10.68 30.25 -21.27
CA ASP A 46 -11.22 28.89 -21.30
C ASP A 46 -10.41 27.98 -22.24
N ARG A 47 -10.88 26.76 -22.44
CA ARG A 47 -10.25 25.79 -23.35
C ARG A 47 -10.21 26.27 -24.79
N GLN A 48 -11.23 26.99 -25.26
CA GLN A 48 -11.35 27.51 -26.62
C GLN A 48 -10.48 28.74 -26.83
N GLY A 49 -9.89 29.27 -25.75
CA GLY A 49 -9.11 30.51 -25.76
C GLY A 49 -10.00 31.76 -25.63
N LEU A 50 -11.28 31.58 -25.28
CA LEU A 50 -12.18 32.71 -25.04
C LEU A 50 -11.89 33.31 -23.65
N PRO A 51 -12.00 34.65 -23.52
CA PRO A 51 -11.76 35.32 -22.25
C PRO A 51 -12.83 34.93 -21.22
N VAL A 52 -12.41 34.72 -19.97
CA VAL A 52 -13.31 34.48 -18.85
C VAL A 52 -13.38 35.75 -18.02
N LYS A 53 -14.53 36.41 -18.07
CA LYS A 53 -14.88 37.60 -17.29
C LYS A 53 -15.23 37.22 -15.85
N ASP A 54 -15.03 38.15 -14.92
CA ASP A 54 -15.37 38.00 -13.48
C ASP A 54 -14.73 36.76 -12.82
N ALA A 55 -13.61 36.26 -13.41
CA ALA A 55 -12.80 35.25 -12.76
C ALA A 55 -11.97 35.85 -11.64
N THR A 56 -11.99 35.23 -10.48
CA THR A 56 -11.21 35.66 -9.31
C THR A 56 -9.83 35.01 -9.35
N VAL A 57 -8.79 35.82 -9.58
CA VAL A 57 -7.39 35.42 -9.48
C VAL A 57 -6.94 35.67 -8.04
N LYS A 58 -6.80 34.59 -7.27
CA LYS A 58 -6.30 34.62 -5.89
C LYS A 58 -4.81 34.40 -5.86
N TYR A 59 -4.12 35.04 -4.92
CA TYR A 59 -2.69 34.83 -4.72
C TYR A 59 -2.29 34.97 -3.24
N TRP A 60 -1.17 34.34 -2.92
CA TRP A 60 -0.57 34.37 -1.59
C TRP A 60 0.91 34.71 -1.73
N LEU A 61 1.43 35.43 -0.75
CA LEU A 61 2.83 35.82 -0.70
C LEU A 61 3.56 34.98 0.33
N ASP A 62 4.76 34.49 0.00
CA ASP A 62 5.66 33.73 0.87
C ASP A 62 4.98 32.55 1.60
N TYR A 63 4.09 31.84 0.90
CA TYR A 63 3.26 30.77 1.48
C TYR A 63 2.43 31.20 2.70
N GLY A 64 2.20 32.50 2.82
CA GLY A 64 1.40 33.08 3.91
C GLY A 64 -0.05 32.68 3.86
N ASN A 65 -0.77 32.87 4.97
CA ASN A 65 -2.19 32.54 5.09
C ASN A 65 -3.11 33.68 4.60
N LYS A 66 -2.56 34.85 4.27
CA LYS A 66 -3.36 35.98 3.81
C LYS A 66 -3.64 35.81 2.31
N GLU A 67 -4.93 35.70 2.00
CA GLU A 67 -5.42 35.67 0.62
C GLU A 67 -5.56 37.10 0.07
N HIS A 68 -5.06 37.31 -1.13
CA HIS A 68 -5.27 38.49 -1.94
C HIS A 68 -6.01 38.06 -3.20
N SER A 69 -6.76 38.94 -3.83
CA SER A 69 -7.48 38.64 -5.06
C SER A 69 -7.69 39.86 -5.94
N VAL A 70 -7.79 39.59 -7.25
CA VAL A 70 -8.24 40.51 -8.28
C VAL A 70 -9.24 39.80 -9.18
N GLU A 71 -10.15 40.59 -9.80
CA GLU A 71 -11.09 40.04 -10.78
C GLU A 71 -10.65 40.37 -12.19
N THR A 72 -11.02 39.51 -13.13
CA THR A 72 -10.77 39.75 -14.56
C THR A 72 -11.84 40.69 -15.18
N ASP A 73 -11.39 41.48 -16.15
CA ASP A 73 -12.28 42.36 -16.93
C ASP A 73 -13.05 41.57 -18.03
N GLU A 74 -13.84 42.28 -18.85
CA GLU A 74 -14.64 41.70 -19.93
C GLU A 74 -13.78 40.98 -20.99
N SER A 75 -12.51 41.30 -21.07
CA SER A 75 -11.53 40.69 -21.99
C SER A 75 -10.69 39.61 -21.31
N GLY A 76 -11.05 39.22 -20.07
CA GLY A 76 -10.35 38.23 -19.26
C GLY A 76 -9.04 38.72 -18.66
N ASN A 77 -8.67 40.00 -18.81
CA ASN A 77 -7.40 40.50 -18.30
C ASN A 77 -7.46 40.74 -16.80
N TYR A 78 -6.33 40.50 -16.13
CA TYR A 78 -6.09 40.87 -14.76
C TYR A 78 -4.73 41.52 -14.57
N ARG A 79 -4.57 42.30 -13.52
CA ARG A 79 -3.31 42.90 -13.12
C ARG A 79 -3.19 42.94 -11.60
N ILE A 80 -2.04 42.47 -11.10
CA ILE A 80 -1.63 42.50 -9.70
C ILE A 80 -0.41 43.42 -9.61
N ILE A 81 -0.42 44.31 -8.64
CA ILE A 81 0.72 45.15 -8.29
C ILE A 81 0.97 45.00 -6.80
N GLU A 82 2.12 44.47 -6.44
CA GLU A 82 2.54 44.31 -5.03
C GLU A 82 3.90 44.96 -4.80
N SER A 83 4.04 45.67 -3.69
CA SER A 83 5.33 46.22 -3.28
C SER A 83 6.06 45.20 -2.45
N VAL A 84 7.24 44.76 -2.90
CA VAL A 84 8.07 43.75 -2.24
C VAL A 84 9.48 44.30 -1.97
N GLU A 85 10.02 44.03 -0.79
CA GLU A 85 11.34 44.52 -0.42
C GLU A 85 12.48 43.64 -0.94
N ASN A 86 12.20 42.34 -1.08
CA ASN A 86 13.14 41.30 -1.49
C ASN A 86 12.48 40.34 -2.48
N TYR A 87 13.08 39.16 -2.70
CA TYR A 87 12.41 38.06 -3.38
C TYR A 87 11.21 37.62 -2.56
N THR A 88 10.05 37.62 -3.19
CA THR A 88 8.80 37.17 -2.62
C THR A 88 8.21 36.04 -3.45
N VAL A 89 7.72 35.00 -2.81
CA VAL A 89 7.13 33.85 -3.49
C VAL A 89 5.65 34.09 -3.68
N PHE A 90 5.21 34.06 -4.95
CA PHE A 90 3.80 34.15 -5.32
C PHE A 90 3.26 32.76 -5.65
N THR A 91 2.13 32.42 -5.07
CA THR A 91 1.34 31.23 -5.44
C THR A 91 -0.05 31.68 -5.87
N PHE A 92 -0.65 30.99 -6.85
CA PHE A 92 -1.90 31.43 -7.49
C PHE A 92 -2.98 30.36 -7.45
N SER A 93 -4.24 30.79 -7.43
CA SER A 93 -5.43 30.02 -7.72
C SER A 93 -6.39 30.88 -8.55
N VAL A 94 -7.16 30.27 -9.43
CA VAL A 94 -8.19 30.97 -10.20
C VAL A 94 -9.51 30.25 -10.02
N GLU A 95 -10.55 31.02 -9.71
CA GLU A 95 -11.92 30.55 -9.56
C GLU A 95 -12.85 31.34 -10.47
N ALA A 96 -13.77 30.66 -11.15
CA ALA A 96 -14.81 31.29 -11.93
C ALA A 96 -16.07 30.42 -11.91
N GLU A 97 -17.25 31.04 -12.02
CA GLU A 97 -18.52 30.32 -12.07
C GLU A 97 -18.58 29.41 -13.31
N GLY A 98 -18.96 28.17 -13.13
CA GLY A 98 -19.03 27.18 -14.21
C GLY A 98 -17.71 26.48 -14.54
N TYR A 99 -16.61 26.80 -13.86
CA TYR A 99 -15.30 26.21 -14.09
C TYR A 99 -14.78 25.45 -12.88
N VAL A 100 -13.86 24.52 -13.13
CA VAL A 100 -13.11 23.87 -12.07
C VAL A 100 -12.06 24.84 -11.53
N PRO A 101 -11.94 25.03 -10.20
CA PRO A 101 -10.92 25.89 -9.64
C PRO A 101 -9.52 25.47 -10.07
N TYR A 102 -8.79 26.41 -10.68
CA TYR A 102 -7.40 26.21 -11.02
C TYR A 102 -6.53 26.46 -9.80
N ARG A 103 -5.69 25.50 -9.45
CA ARG A 103 -4.69 25.65 -8.40
C ARG A 103 -3.33 25.37 -8.99
N HIS A 104 -2.50 26.40 -9.07
CA HIS A 104 -1.16 26.26 -9.60
C HIS A 104 -0.20 25.94 -8.46
N TYR A 105 0.41 24.76 -8.54
CA TYR A 105 1.43 24.34 -7.56
C TYR A 105 2.83 24.95 -7.85
N THR A 106 2.99 25.68 -8.94
CA THR A 106 4.23 26.37 -9.27
C THR A 106 4.23 27.72 -8.55
N SER A 107 5.23 27.92 -7.75
CA SER A 107 5.51 29.21 -7.13
C SER A 107 6.45 30.03 -7.99
N TYR A 108 6.25 31.33 -8.01
CA TYR A 108 7.09 32.28 -8.71
C TYR A 108 7.81 33.14 -7.68
N SER A 109 9.15 33.11 -7.69
CA SER A 109 9.96 33.95 -6.82
C SER A 109 10.28 35.24 -7.59
N LEU A 110 9.65 36.34 -7.21
CA LEU A 110 9.73 37.63 -7.91
C LEU A 110 10.37 38.68 -7.00
N ARG A 111 11.12 39.60 -7.64
CA ARG A 111 11.77 40.71 -6.95
C ARG A 111 11.18 42.04 -7.39
N GLY A 112 11.28 43.07 -6.55
CA GLY A 112 10.86 44.43 -6.88
C GLY A 112 11.42 44.91 -8.23
N GLY A 113 10.58 45.57 -9.01
CA GLY A 113 10.85 45.99 -10.38
C GLY A 113 10.55 44.94 -11.44
N GLU A 114 10.30 43.67 -11.09
CA GLU A 114 9.99 42.63 -12.08
C GLU A 114 8.54 42.70 -12.57
N GLN A 115 8.37 42.48 -13.87
CA GLN A 115 7.08 42.41 -14.54
C GLN A 115 6.98 41.09 -15.28
N ILE A 116 5.94 40.30 -14.99
CA ILE A 116 5.69 39.04 -15.68
C ILE A 116 4.31 39.01 -16.28
N GLN A 117 4.20 38.28 -17.40
CA GLN A 117 2.90 37.91 -17.97
C GLN A 117 2.62 36.46 -17.66
N LEU A 118 1.46 36.18 -17.04
CA LEU A 118 1.02 34.87 -16.61
C LEU A 118 -0.44 34.66 -17.04
N ASP A 119 -0.66 33.84 -18.06
CA ASP A 119 -2.00 33.50 -18.49
C ASP A 119 -2.47 32.21 -17.82
N PHE A 120 -3.72 32.21 -17.36
CA PHE A 120 -4.36 31.03 -16.78
C PHE A 120 -5.40 30.46 -17.73
N ARG A 121 -5.33 29.14 -17.93
CA ARG A 121 -6.38 28.42 -18.64
C ARG A 121 -7.18 27.61 -17.65
N ILE A 122 -8.51 27.86 -17.63
CA ILE A 122 -9.46 27.14 -16.78
C ILE A 122 -10.40 26.29 -17.62
N TYR A 123 -11.02 25.32 -16.99
CA TYR A 123 -11.71 24.23 -17.67
C TYR A 123 -13.07 23.97 -17.08
N GLU A 124 -14.06 23.65 -17.93
CA GLU A 124 -15.39 23.25 -17.49
C GLU A 124 -15.33 21.88 -16.75
N PRO A 125 -16.11 21.70 -15.69
CA PRO A 125 -16.19 20.44 -14.98
C PRO A 125 -16.88 19.37 -15.81
N SER A 126 -16.35 18.16 -15.73
CA SER A 126 -16.99 16.98 -16.30
C SER A 126 -17.99 16.35 -15.34
N THR A 127 -18.87 15.51 -15.86
CA THR A 127 -19.91 14.83 -15.10
C THR A 127 -19.91 13.34 -15.46
N ILE A 128 -20.12 12.46 -14.47
CA ILE A 128 -20.39 11.03 -14.66
C ILE A 128 -21.80 10.76 -14.15
N VAL A 129 -22.65 10.21 -14.99
CA VAL A 129 -24.03 9.81 -14.63
C VAL A 129 -24.24 8.34 -14.92
N GLY A 130 -25.11 7.68 -14.17
CA GLY A 130 -25.44 6.30 -14.47
C GLY A 130 -26.39 5.68 -13.47
N THR A 131 -26.49 4.36 -13.55
CA THR A 131 -27.27 3.55 -12.62
C THR A 131 -26.42 2.44 -12.05
N VAL A 132 -26.66 2.09 -10.79
CA VAL A 132 -26.09 0.92 -10.14
C VAL A 132 -27.22 -0.12 -9.98
N LYS A 133 -27.02 -1.31 -10.52
CA LYS A 133 -27.93 -2.44 -10.44
C LYS A 133 -27.19 -3.69 -9.96
N ASP A 134 -27.94 -4.66 -9.45
CA ASP A 134 -27.41 -5.99 -9.22
C ASP A 134 -27.50 -6.87 -10.49
N GLN A 135 -26.98 -8.09 -10.40
CA GLN A 135 -27.00 -9.06 -11.51
C GLN A 135 -28.42 -9.51 -11.92
N ALA A 136 -29.42 -9.30 -11.06
CA ALA A 136 -30.83 -9.53 -11.39
C ALA A 136 -31.51 -8.29 -12.00
N GLY A 137 -30.77 -7.19 -12.21
CA GLY A 137 -31.29 -5.96 -12.78
C GLY A 137 -32.04 -5.07 -11.79
N ARG A 138 -32.04 -5.41 -10.49
CA ARG A 138 -32.68 -4.61 -9.44
C ARG A 138 -31.80 -3.41 -9.10
N PRO A 139 -32.38 -2.21 -8.87
CA PRO A 139 -31.58 -1.05 -8.45
C PRO A 139 -30.91 -1.29 -7.09
N VAL A 140 -29.71 -0.73 -6.92
CA VAL A 140 -28.97 -0.75 -5.65
C VAL A 140 -28.99 0.67 -5.09
N PRO A 141 -29.88 1.00 -4.15
CA PRO A 141 -29.92 2.30 -3.49
C PRO A 141 -28.79 2.45 -2.47
N ASP A 142 -28.48 3.69 -2.09
CA ASP A 142 -27.48 4.03 -1.11
C ASP A 142 -26.05 3.52 -1.42
N ALA A 143 -25.81 3.00 -2.62
CA ALA A 143 -24.47 2.63 -3.06
C ALA A 143 -23.58 3.88 -3.08
N ARG A 144 -22.43 3.78 -2.43
CA ARG A 144 -21.44 4.86 -2.36
C ARG A 144 -20.59 4.87 -3.62
N ILE A 145 -20.67 5.95 -4.36
CA ILE A 145 -19.86 6.20 -5.54
C ILE A 145 -18.70 7.12 -5.15
N LYS A 146 -17.47 6.68 -5.31
CA LYS A 146 -16.27 7.52 -5.17
C LYS A 146 -15.63 7.67 -6.54
N VAL A 147 -15.44 8.90 -6.99
CA VAL A 147 -14.66 9.21 -8.19
C VAL A 147 -13.40 9.92 -7.75
N THR A 148 -12.23 9.38 -8.11
CA THR A 148 -10.96 10.07 -7.88
C THR A 148 -10.73 11.09 -8.98
N SER A 149 -10.37 12.26 -8.54
CA SER A 149 -9.90 13.37 -9.36
C SER A 149 -8.88 14.15 -8.51
N VAL A 150 -8.50 15.36 -8.86
CA VAL A 150 -7.70 16.22 -7.95
C VAL A 150 -8.42 16.39 -6.61
N PHE A 151 -9.75 16.46 -6.65
CA PHE A 151 -10.60 16.44 -5.44
C PHE A 151 -11.56 15.27 -5.55
N ASP A 152 -11.39 14.28 -4.69
CA ASP A 152 -12.29 13.13 -4.60
C ASP A 152 -13.75 13.56 -4.48
N ARG A 153 -14.61 12.99 -5.31
CA ARG A 153 -16.06 13.22 -5.28
C ARG A 153 -16.75 11.97 -4.76
N ILE A 154 -17.63 12.15 -3.79
CA ILE A 154 -18.38 11.06 -3.18
C ILE A 154 -19.86 11.40 -3.23
N VAL A 155 -20.66 10.53 -3.84
CA VAL A 155 -22.12 10.60 -3.86
C VAL A 155 -22.72 9.25 -3.51
N LYS A 156 -24.04 9.20 -3.32
CA LYS A 156 -24.79 7.95 -3.17
C LYS A 156 -25.84 7.81 -4.27
N THR A 157 -26.19 6.57 -4.60
CA THR A 157 -27.32 6.30 -5.51
C THR A 157 -28.64 6.59 -4.82
N ASP A 158 -29.63 7.02 -5.63
CA ASP A 158 -31.02 7.20 -5.20
C ASP A 158 -31.77 5.84 -5.11
N GLN A 159 -33.08 5.88 -4.77
CA GLN A 159 -33.94 4.69 -4.64
C GLN A 159 -34.09 3.91 -5.95
N GLN A 160 -33.82 4.51 -7.09
CA GLN A 160 -33.80 3.88 -8.41
C GLN A 160 -32.41 3.47 -8.86
N GLY A 161 -31.41 3.56 -7.93
CA GLY A 161 -30.02 3.22 -8.22
C GLY A 161 -29.30 4.26 -9.09
N ARG A 162 -29.86 5.46 -9.33
CA ARG A 162 -29.26 6.51 -10.19
C ARG A 162 -28.27 7.33 -9.41
N TYR A 163 -27.22 7.78 -10.09
CA TYR A 163 -26.23 8.69 -9.54
C TYR A 163 -25.77 9.73 -10.54
N ALA A 164 -25.28 10.86 -10.03
CA ALA A 164 -24.61 11.89 -10.78
C ALA A 164 -23.42 12.43 -9.96
N VAL A 165 -22.22 12.36 -10.51
CA VAL A 165 -21.01 12.94 -9.95
C VAL A 165 -20.60 14.11 -10.84
N THR A 166 -20.72 15.32 -10.30
CA THR A 166 -20.39 16.57 -11.00
C THR A 166 -19.10 17.17 -10.46
N GLY A 167 -18.56 18.16 -11.15
CA GLY A 167 -17.37 18.89 -10.70
C GLY A 167 -16.08 18.09 -10.85
N ILE A 168 -16.01 17.20 -11.83
CA ILE A 168 -14.82 16.37 -12.10
C ILE A 168 -13.82 17.20 -12.91
N ASP A 169 -12.61 17.28 -12.41
CA ASP A 169 -11.50 18.08 -12.93
C ASP A 169 -10.57 17.29 -13.88
N TYR A 170 -11.16 16.71 -14.92
CA TYR A 170 -10.44 15.86 -15.88
C TYR A 170 -9.20 16.55 -16.49
N ALA A 171 -9.28 17.84 -16.76
CA ALA A 171 -8.18 18.58 -17.39
C ALA A 171 -6.88 18.60 -16.57
N TYR A 172 -7.01 18.55 -15.23
CA TYR A 172 -5.87 18.54 -14.32
C TYR A 172 -5.46 17.12 -13.89
N ASN A 173 -6.37 16.15 -14.01
CA ASN A 173 -6.09 14.73 -13.73
C ASN A 173 -6.84 13.83 -14.71
N PRO A 174 -6.19 13.36 -15.81
CA PRO A 174 -6.83 12.47 -16.77
C PRO A 174 -7.00 11.04 -16.27
N ASN A 175 -6.39 10.67 -15.14
CA ASN A 175 -6.49 9.34 -14.55
C ASN A 175 -7.70 9.24 -13.59
N ILE A 176 -8.89 9.43 -14.14
CA ILE A 176 -10.13 9.31 -13.39
C ILE A 176 -10.45 7.83 -13.15
N ALA A 177 -10.71 7.47 -11.90
CA ALA A 177 -11.19 6.15 -11.52
C ALA A 177 -12.48 6.26 -10.71
N ILE A 178 -13.29 5.21 -10.77
CA ILE A 178 -14.53 5.10 -10.01
C ILE A 178 -14.50 3.85 -9.13
N TRP A 179 -14.95 4.00 -7.90
CA TRP A 179 -15.26 2.91 -6.98
C TRP A 179 -16.74 2.97 -6.63
N VAL A 180 -17.39 1.81 -6.69
CA VAL A 180 -18.78 1.66 -6.27
C VAL A 180 -18.86 0.64 -5.17
N ASP A 181 -19.29 1.08 -4.00
CA ASP A 181 -19.33 0.32 -2.76
C ASP A 181 -20.75 0.29 -2.21
N ALA A 182 -21.28 -0.92 -1.97
CA ALA A 182 -22.55 -1.12 -1.32
C ALA A 182 -22.48 -2.36 -0.40
N ASP A 183 -23.26 -2.34 0.68
CA ASP A 183 -23.36 -3.47 1.59
C ASP A 183 -23.89 -4.70 0.84
N ASP A 184 -23.36 -5.87 1.19
CA ASP A 184 -23.71 -7.15 0.55
C ASP A 184 -23.37 -7.28 -0.93
N TYR A 185 -22.50 -6.41 -1.44
CA TYR A 185 -21.99 -6.50 -2.81
C TYR A 185 -20.46 -6.49 -2.84
N MET A 186 -19.91 -7.04 -3.92
CA MET A 186 -18.49 -6.93 -4.21
C MET A 186 -18.14 -5.48 -4.57
N LEU A 187 -16.99 -5.02 -4.14
CA LEU A 187 -16.46 -3.73 -4.55
C LEU A 187 -16.27 -3.71 -6.07
N TYR A 188 -16.81 -2.69 -6.73
CA TYR A 188 -16.55 -2.43 -8.14
C TYR A 188 -15.52 -1.32 -8.27
N GLU A 189 -14.53 -1.52 -9.12
CA GLU A 189 -13.48 -0.55 -9.42
C GLU A 189 -13.22 -0.52 -10.92
N GLN A 190 -13.08 0.66 -11.48
CA GLN A 190 -12.65 0.88 -12.85
C GLN A 190 -11.78 2.12 -12.97
N ASP A 191 -10.59 1.93 -13.54
CA ASP A 191 -9.63 2.97 -13.81
C ASP A 191 -9.79 3.55 -15.22
N ARG A 192 -9.15 4.71 -15.43
CA ARG A 192 -8.98 5.36 -16.73
C ARG A 192 -10.29 5.55 -17.48
N LEU A 193 -11.25 6.16 -16.79
CA LEU A 193 -12.53 6.48 -17.41
C LEU A 193 -12.35 7.44 -18.57
N GLY A 194 -13.01 7.15 -19.69
CA GLY A 194 -12.99 8.00 -20.88
C GLY A 194 -13.84 9.26 -20.75
N VAL A 195 -13.69 10.00 -19.65
CA VAL A 195 -14.32 11.30 -19.43
C VAL A 195 -13.72 12.31 -20.40
N ARG A 196 -14.49 13.28 -20.82
CA ARG A 196 -14.02 14.41 -21.61
C ARG A 196 -14.32 15.69 -20.84
N GLU A 197 -13.44 16.65 -20.97
CA GLU A 197 -13.63 17.98 -20.36
C GLU A 197 -14.97 18.60 -20.75
N GLY A 198 -15.68 19.14 -19.77
CA GLY A 198 -17.03 19.70 -19.91
C GLY A 198 -18.07 18.66 -20.32
N GLY A 199 -17.67 17.40 -20.55
CA GLY A 199 -18.52 16.34 -21.05
C GLY A 199 -19.26 15.57 -19.97
N THR A 200 -20.29 14.85 -20.40
CA THR A 200 -21.01 13.88 -19.56
C THR A 200 -20.68 12.46 -20.02
N LEU A 201 -20.10 11.66 -19.13
CA LEU A 201 -19.91 10.23 -19.33
C LEU A 201 -21.09 9.49 -18.72
N ARG A 202 -21.80 8.66 -19.51
CA ARG A 202 -22.75 7.71 -18.97
C ARG A 202 -22.07 6.41 -18.61
N MET A 203 -22.25 5.96 -17.36
CA MET A 203 -21.65 4.74 -16.85
C MET A 203 -22.64 3.99 -15.96
N ASP A 204 -23.20 2.90 -16.47
CA ASP A 204 -24.08 2.02 -15.72
C ASP A 204 -23.22 0.87 -15.13
N VAL A 205 -23.40 0.58 -13.84
CA VAL A 205 -22.61 -0.41 -13.10
C VAL A 205 -23.50 -1.56 -12.65
N VAL A 206 -22.99 -2.78 -12.82
CA VAL A 206 -23.64 -4.00 -12.30
C VAL A 206 -22.77 -4.56 -11.18
N LEU A 207 -23.29 -4.60 -9.95
CA LEU A 207 -22.61 -5.16 -8.80
C LEU A 207 -22.88 -6.64 -8.66
N ALA A 208 -21.82 -7.41 -8.43
CA ALA A 208 -21.93 -8.81 -8.04
C ALA A 208 -22.31 -8.91 -6.55
N GLU A 209 -23.21 -9.84 -6.21
CA GLU A 209 -23.58 -10.09 -4.83
C GLU A 209 -22.42 -10.65 -4.01
N ALA A 210 -22.33 -10.25 -2.74
CA ALA A 210 -21.34 -10.72 -1.79
C ALA A 210 -21.99 -11.35 -0.57
N ALA A 211 -21.32 -12.38 -0.05
CA ALA A 211 -21.63 -13.03 1.21
C ALA A 211 -20.66 -12.54 2.29
N HIS A 212 -21.11 -12.51 3.54
CA HIS A 212 -20.26 -12.40 4.72
C HIS A 212 -20.29 -13.75 5.43
N VAL A 213 -19.10 -14.36 5.58
CA VAL A 213 -18.97 -15.71 6.12
C VAL A 213 -18.39 -15.63 7.52
N ARG A 214 -19.10 -16.20 8.49
CA ARG A 214 -18.71 -16.24 9.89
C ARG A 214 -18.85 -17.62 10.48
N GLY A 215 -18.23 -17.85 11.63
CA GLY A 215 -18.36 -19.10 12.36
C GLY A 215 -17.30 -19.24 13.42
N LYS A 216 -17.16 -20.46 13.91
CA LYS A 216 -16.13 -20.84 14.88
C LYS A 216 -15.29 -21.99 14.33
N VAL A 217 -14.03 -21.99 14.71
CA VAL A 217 -13.13 -23.13 14.55
C VAL A 217 -12.91 -23.74 15.93
N VAL A 218 -13.21 -25.03 16.07
CA VAL A 218 -13.06 -25.80 17.29
C VAL A 218 -12.28 -27.09 17.03
N ASP A 219 -11.70 -27.69 18.05
CA ASP A 219 -11.17 -29.06 17.99
C ASP A 219 -12.29 -30.11 18.17
N GLU A 220 -11.93 -31.41 18.10
CA GLU A 220 -12.86 -32.53 18.29
C GLU A 220 -13.46 -32.58 19.69
N SER A 221 -12.87 -31.92 20.67
CA SER A 221 -13.39 -31.78 22.04
C SER A 221 -14.29 -30.56 22.24
N GLY A 222 -14.48 -29.75 21.18
CA GLY A 222 -15.24 -28.49 21.20
C GLY A 222 -14.49 -27.30 21.76
N ASN A 223 -13.18 -27.40 22.03
CA ASN A 223 -12.36 -26.27 22.46
C ASN A 223 -12.08 -25.32 21.28
N PRO A 224 -12.10 -24.00 21.51
CA PRO A 224 -11.80 -23.03 20.45
C PRO A 224 -10.35 -23.15 19.98
N VAL A 225 -10.14 -23.12 18.67
CA VAL A 225 -8.81 -23.08 18.04
C VAL A 225 -8.52 -21.65 17.66
N SER A 226 -7.68 -20.98 18.44
CA SER A 226 -7.19 -19.63 18.16
C SER A 226 -6.07 -19.66 17.13
N GLY A 227 -5.99 -18.62 16.29
CA GLY A 227 -4.94 -18.51 15.25
C GLY A 227 -5.16 -19.43 14.05
N ALA A 228 -6.29 -20.15 13.97
CA ALA A 228 -6.61 -20.94 12.79
C ALA A 228 -6.91 -20.05 11.60
N LYS A 229 -6.34 -20.38 10.45
CA LYS A 229 -6.58 -19.69 9.17
C LYS A 229 -7.76 -20.31 8.45
N VAL A 230 -8.76 -19.48 8.16
CA VAL A 230 -9.96 -19.87 7.40
C VAL A 230 -9.94 -19.19 6.04
N ASN A 231 -10.18 -19.94 4.96
CA ASN A 231 -10.24 -19.42 3.59
C ASN A 231 -11.53 -19.89 2.88
N VAL A 232 -12.18 -18.94 2.16
CA VAL A 232 -13.40 -19.23 1.36
C VAL A 232 -13.56 -18.20 0.23
N GLY A 233 -12.50 -17.90 -0.52
CA GLY A 233 -12.47 -16.79 -1.50
C GLY A 233 -12.05 -15.45 -0.89
N GLY A 234 -11.74 -15.45 0.35
CA GLY A 234 -11.09 -14.47 1.22
C GLY A 234 -10.53 -15.22 2.41
N SER A 235 -9.83 -14.57 3.32
CA SER A 235 -9.23 -15.23 4.48
C SER A 235 -9.43 -14.44 5.77
N ALA A 236 -9.49 -15.17 6.88
CA ALA A 236 -9.45 -14.62 8.23
C ALA A 236 -8.67 -15.57 9.14
N THR A 237 -8.18 -15.01 10.26
CA THR A 237 -7.58 -15.76 11.35
C THR A 237 -8.54 -15.73 12.54
N THR A 238 -8.72 -16.86 13.22
CA THR A 238 -9.62 -16.94 14.37
C THR A 238 -9.08 -16.19 15.58
N ASP A 239 -10.00 -15.57 16.33
CA ASP A 239 -9.70 -14.93 17.61
C ASP A 239 -9.47 -15.97 18.74
N ALA A 240 -9.27 -15.49 19.99
CA ALA A 240 -9.05 -16.34 21.16
C ALA A 240 -10.25 -17.25 21.46
N GLN A 241 -11.45 -16.91 21.01
CA GLN A 241 -12.68 -17.70 21.16
C GLN A 241 -12.97 -18.57 19.94
N GLY A 242 -12.03 -18.64 19.00
CA GLY A 242 -12.13 -19.41 17.76
C GLY A 242 -13.03 -18.77 16.70
N ASN A 243 -13.55 -17.55 16.91
CA ASN A 243 -14.46 -16.92 15.94
C ASN A 243 -13.69 -16.36 14.73
N TYR A 244 -14.34 -16.37 13.58
CA TYR A 244 -13.84 -15.72 12.37
C TYR A 244 -14.96 -15.00 11.62
N LEU A 245 -14.57 -13.99 10.82
CA LEU A 245 -15.44 -13.25 9.91
C LEU A 245 -14.67 -12.92 8.64
N ILE A 246 -15.18 -13.38 7.50
CA ILE A 246 -14.67 -13.06 6.15
C ILE A 246 -15.76 -12.27 5.42
N LYS A 247 -15.46 -11.02 5.08
CA LYS A 247 -16.41 -10.15 4.39
C LYS A 247 -16.18 -10.18 2.88
N ARG A 248 -17.26 -9.93 2.12
CA ARG A 248 -17.24 -9.74 0.67
C ARG A 248 -16.67 -10.94 -0.09
N VAL A 249 -17.20 -12.10 0.20
CA VAL A 249 -16.92 -13.32 -0.55
C VAL A 249 -17.95 -13.45 -1.69
N PRO A 250 -17.53 -13.78 -2.92
CA PRO A 250 -18.49 -14.03 -3.99
C PRO A 250 -19.48 -15.13 -3.64
N THR A 251 -20.76 -14.93 -3.90
CA THR A 251 -21.83 -15.91 -3.66
C THR A 251 -21.69 -17.19 -4.50
N GLY A 252 -22.50 -18.21 -4.22
CA GLY A 252 -22.54 -19.48 -4.94
C GLY A 252 -21.75 -20.60 -4.25
N ALA A 253 -21.52 -21.71 -4.97
CA ALA A 253 -20.80 -22.87 -4.45
C ALA A 253 -19.33 -22.54 -4.20
N ARG A 254 -18.85 -22.86 -3.00
CA ARG A 254 -17.47 -22.60 -2.55
C ARG A 254 -16.96 -23.76 -1.69
N THR A 255 -15.64 -23.79 -1.54
CA THR A 255 -15.00 -24.65 -0.53
C THR A 255 -14.42 -23.75 0.55
N ILE A 256 -14.87 -23.96 1.79
CA ILE A 256 -14.27 -23.35 2.96
C ILE A 256 -13.20 -24.28 3.52
N THR A 257 -12.03 -23.75 3.84
CA THR A 257 -10.93 -24.53 4.42
C THR A 257 -10.50 -23.91 5.75
N GLY A 258 -10.20 -24.79 6.71
CA GLY A 258 -9.60 -24.40 7.99
C GLY A 258 -8.26 -25.11 8.18
N GLU A 259 -7.26 -24.40 8.67
CA GLU A 259 -5.93 -24.94 8.99
C GLU A 259 -5.35 -24.26 10.23
N ALA A 260 -4.69 -25.03 11.07
CA ALA A 260 -3.95 -24.53 12.23
C ALA A 260 -2.75 -25.44 12.51
N ALA A 261 -1.74 -24.91 13.20
CA ALA A 261 -0.58 -25.71 13.63
C ALA A 261 -1.02 -26.85 14.55
N GLY A 262 -0.53 -28.06 14.30
CA GLY A 262 -0.90 -29.26 15.04
C GLY A 262 -2.28 -29.83 14.72
N TYR A 263 -2.89 -29.40 13.60
CA TYR A 263 -4.19 -29.90 13.13
C TYR A 263 -4.16 -30.25 11.65
N LEU A 264 -4.92 -31.25 11.29
CA LEU A 264 -5.17 -31.63 9.90
C LEU A 264 -6.04 -30.56 9.22
N LYS A 265 -5.67 -30.19 7.99
CA LYS A 265 -6.47 -29.30 7.18
C LYS A 265 -7.86 -29.89 6.90
N THR A 266 -8.90 -29.12 7.17
CA THR A 266 -10.28 -29.48 6.93
C THR A 266 -10.87 -28.67 5.78
N SER A 267 -11.73 -29.28 4.98
CA SER A 267 -12.43 -28.65 3.88
C SER A 267 -13.92 -28.99 3.90
N LEU A 268 -14.78 -28.00 3.68
CA LEU A 268 -16.23 -28.13 3.62
C LEU A 268 -16.75 -27.52 2.32
N SER A 269 -17.62 -28.22 1.60
CA SER A 269 -18.36 -27.65 0.47
C SER A 269 -19.58 -26.90 0.99
N VAL A 270 -19.72 -25.63 0.62
CA VAL A 270 -20.79 -24.75 1.10
C VAL A 270 -21.39 -23.99 -0.09
N THR A 271 -22.63 -23.54 0.05
CA THR A 271 -23.25 -22.60 -0.88
C THR A 271 -23.47 -21.29 -0.14
N LEU A 272 -22.83 -20.23 -0.63
CA LEU A 272 -22.91 -18.90 -0.05
C LEU A 272 -24.05 -18.11 -0.68
N VAL A 273 -24.85 -17.48 0.15
CA VAL A 273 -25.92 -16.56 -0.23
C VAL A 273 -25.53 -15.13 0.14
N LYS A 274 -26.16 -14.16 -0.52
CA LYS A 274 -25.94 -12.74 -0.27
C LYS A 274 -26.13 -12.38 1.21
N GLY A 275 -25.26 -11.53 1.73
CA GLY A 275 -25.35 -10.96 3.07
C GLY A 275 -24.83 -11.86 4.19
N ASP A 276 -25.38 -11.67 5.39
CA ASP A 276 -24.86 -12.21 6.67
C ASP A 276 -25.35 -13.62 7.06
N HIS A 277 -26.07 -14.30 6.20
CA HIS A 277 -26.70 -15.60 6.53
C HIS A 277 -25.76 -16.80 6.40
N ASN A 278 -24.46 -16.59 6.25
CA ASN A 278 -23.48 -17.63 5.95
C ASN A 278 -22.67 -17.97 7.23
N THR A 279 -23.21 -18.84 8.07
CA THR A 279 -22.54 -19.27 9.31
C THR A 279 -22.09 -20.72 9.17
N PHE A 280 -20.78 -20.97 9.28
CA PHE A 280 -20.16 -22.28 9.19
C PHE A 280 -19.16 -22.50 10.31
N ASN A 281 -19.37 -23.54 11.11
CA ASN A 281 -18.40 -23.97 12.10
C ASN A 281 -17.48 -25.05 11.50
N ILE A 282 -16.20 -24.96 11.82
CA ILE A 282 -15.18 -25.87 11.33
C ILE A 282 -14.63 -26.65 12.51
N VAL A 283 -14.62 -27.98 12.43
CA VAL A 283 -13.98 -28.85 13.40
C VAL A 283 -12.64 -29.28 12.83
N LEU A 284 -11.55 -28.95 13.48
CA LEU A 284 -10.22 -29.41 13.14
C LEU A 284 -9.85 -30.64 13.95
N LYS A 285 -9.32 -31.66 13.28
CA LYS A 285 -8.76 -32.85 13.90
C LYS A 285 -7.32 -32.60 14.22
N LYS A 286 -6.88 -32.97 15.42
CA LYS A 286 -5.45 -32.92 15.77
C LYS A 286 -4.66 -33.77 14.78
N ASP A 287 -3.58 -33.20 14.27
CA ASP A 287 -2.60 -33.98 13.53
C ASP A 287 -1.85 -34.84 14.56
N ALA A 288 -1.95 -36.16 14.41
CA ALA A 288 -1.22 -37.05 15.27
C ALA A 288 0.24 -37.00 14.84
N ASP A 289 1.05 -36.25 15.55
CA ASP A 289 2.49 -36.35 15.40
C ASP A 289 2.94 -37.75 15.83
N ILE A 290 3.47 -38.50 14.88
CA ILE A 290 3.99 -39.87 15.07
C ILE A 290 5.50 -39.95 14.80
N THR A 291 6.13 -38.83 14.51
CA THR A 291 7.54 -38.79 14.11
C THR A 291 8.39 -38.38 15.31
N PRO A 292 9.31 -39.22 15.77
CA PRO A 292 10.19 -38.85 16.86
C PRO A 292 11.12 -37.68 16.49
N PRO A 293 11.56 -36.88 17.46
CA PRO A 293 12.57 -35.86 17.24
C PRO A 293 13.92 -36.51 16.87
N GLY A 294 14.82 -35.73 16.27
CA GLY A 294 16.19 -36.14 15.99
C GLY A 294 17.18 -35.34 16.83
N THR A 295 18.11 -36.02 17.50
CA THR A 295 19.13 -35.37 18.33
C THR A 295 20.51 -35.45 17.70
N LYS A 296 21.12 -34.27 17.51
CA LYS A 296 22.53 -34.14 17.11
C LYS A 296 23.38 -33.88 18.35
N TYR A 297 24.63 -34.31 18.30
CA TYR A 297 25.61 -34.02 19.33
C TYR A 297 26.81 -33.24 18.76
N ARG A 298 27.48 -32.53 19.67
CA ARG A 298 28.78 -31.91 19.44
C ARG A 298 29.69 -32.19 20.62
N LEU A 299 30.95 -32.63 20.33
CA LEU A 299 31.99 -32.79 21.32
C LEU A 299 33.03 -31.68 21.15
N VAL A 300 33.32 -31.00 22.25
CA VAL A 300 34.41 -30.02 22.32
C VAL A 300 35.49 -30.58 23.25
N PRO A 301 36.70 -30.81 22.77
CA PRO A 301 37.77 -31.39 23.60
C PRO A 301 38.14 -30.43 24.75
N ILE A 302 38.37 -31.04 25.91
CA ILE A 302 38.97 -30.36 27.08
C ILE A 302 40.47 -30.75 27.04
N THR A 303 41.33 -29.79 26.81
CA THR A 303 42.77 -30.04 26.61
C THR A 303 43.58 -29.56 27.83
N ASP A 304 44.81 -30.14 27.96
CA ASP A 304 45.84 -29.64 28.83
C ASP A 304 47.19 -29.60 28.07
N THR A 305 48.08 -28.75 28.49
CA THR A 305 49.40 -28.65 27.88
C THR A 305 50.45 -29.05 28.91
N VAL A 306 51.15 -30.15 28.64
CA VAL A 306 52.24 -30.65 29.48
C VAL A 306 53.51 -30.71 28.61
N ASN A 307 54.55 -30.00 29.04
CA ASN A 307 55.83 -29.92 28.31
C ASN A 307 55.68 -29.48 26.84
N GLY A 308 54.80 -28.52 26.56
CA GLY A 308 54.53 -28.01 25.21
C GLY A 308 53.71 -28.95 24.30
N LYS A 309 53.23 -30.07 24.82
CA LYS A 309 52.31 -30.99 24.10
C LYS A 309 50.90 -30.88 24.62
N ILE A 310 49.94 -30.84 23.70
CA ILE A 310 48.52 -30.80 24.01
C ILE A 310 47.98 -32.20 24.22
N TYR A 311 47.32 -32.45 25.33
CA TYR A 311 46.66 -33.70 25.68
C TYR A 311 45.16 -33.46 25.88
N ILE A 312 44.32 -34.34 25.32
CA ILE A 312 42.87 -34.31 25.57
C ILE A 312 42.61 -35.01 26.89
N LYS A 313 42.06 -34.28 27.88
CA LYS A 313 41.68 -34.82 29.17
C LYS A 313 40.22 -35.30 29.22
N GLY A 314 39.38 -34.79 28.33
CA GLY A 314 37.98 -35.10 28.31
C GLY A 314 37.27 -34.30 27.22
N PHE A 315 35.94 -34.22 27.32
CA PHE A 315 35.12 -33.53 26.34
C PHE A 315 33.98 -32.78 27.04
N THR A 316 33.60 -31.67 26.44
CA THR A 316 32.29 -31.04 26.68
C THR A 316 31.31 -31.56 25.65
N PHE A 317 30.28 -32.24 26.12
CA PHE A 317 29.21 -32.82 25.31
C PHE A 317 28.03 -31.91 25.23
N ARG A 318 27.61 -31.60 24.02
CA ARG A 318 26.43 -30.76 23.74
C ARG A 318 25.45 -31.55 22.90
N LEU A 319 24.16 -31.47 23.25
CA LEU A 319 23.05 -32.04 22.49
C LEU A 319 22.17 -30.95 21.95
N GLN A 320 21.69 -31.14 20.75
CA GLN A 320 20.69 -30.30 20.11
C GLN A 320 19.63 -31.21 19.48
N ALA A 321 18.47 -31.24 20.10
CA ALA A 321 17.32 -31.95 19.57
C ALA A 321 16.47 -31.02 18.71
N THR A 322 15.96 -31.53 17.60
CA THR A 322 15.02 -30.86 16.70
C THR A 322 13.92 -31.83 16.35
N ASP A 323 12.71 -31.31 16.30
CA ASP A 323 11.55 -32.01 15.79
C ASP A 323 11.27 -31.59 14.34
N GLU A 324 10.47 -32.34 13.61
CA GLU A 324 10.12 -31.98 12.24
C GLU A 324 9.28 -30.69 12.21
N VAL A 325 9.21 -30.04 11.03
CA VAL A 325 8.57 -28.73 10.84
C VAL A 325 7.09 -28.70 11.26
N LYS A 326 6.43 -29.87 11.30
CA LYS A 326 5.05 -30.04 11.74
C LYS A 326 4.92 -30.90 13.01
N GLY A 327 6.03 -31.25 13.62
CA GLY A 327 6.06 -32.03 14.84
C GLY A 327 5.51 -31.25 16.04
N SER A 328 5.27 -32.00 17.10
CA SER A 328 4.73 -31.46 18.36
C SER A 328 5.75 -30.64 19.16
N GLY A 329 7.00 -30.68 18.73
CA GLY A 329 8.13 -30.04 19.38
C GLY A 329 8.81 -30.93 20.41
N VAL A 330 10.12 -30.71 20.64
CA VAL A 330 10.91 -31.48 21.61
C VAL A 330 10.42 -31.18 23.02
N LYS A 331 10.05 -32.25 23.76
CA LYS A 331 9.64 -32.18 25.17
C LYS A 331 10.83 -32.34 26.09
N THR A 332 11.65 -33.42 25.89
CA THR A 332 12.80 -33.71 26.73
C THR A 332 13.93 -34.30 25.90
N THR A 333 15.15 -33.98 26.27
CA THR A 333 16.35 -34.68 25.84
C THR A 333 17.03 -35.28 27.03
N GLN A 334 17.35 -36.57 26.98
CA GLN A 334 17.95 -37.30 28.08
C GLN A 334 19.26 -37.94 27.65
N TYR A 335 20.16 -38.13 28.60
CA TYR A 335 21.43 -38.83 28.40
C TYR A 335 21.76 -39.68 29.62
N ARG A 336 22.58 -40.69 29.39
CA ARG A 336 23.25 -41.47 30.44
C ARG A 336 24.68 -41.79 30.08
N ILE A 337 25.48 -42.09 31.12
CA ILE A 337 26.88 -42.40 30.99
C ILE A 337 27.12 -43.81 31.53
N ASN A 338 27.85 -44.63 30.79
CA ASN A 338 28.24 -45.99 31.13
C ASN A 338 27.07 -46.89 31.60
N GLY A 339 25.89 -46.72 30.98
CA GLY A 339 24.69 -47.48 31.37
C GLY A 339 24.05 -47.11 32.72
N GLY A 340 24.44 -45.97 33.30
CA GLY A 340 23.86 -45.46 34.51
C GLY A 340 22.40 -44.95 34.35
N GLU A 341 21.92 -44.20 35.29
CA GLU A 341 20.55 -43.63 35.26
C GLU A 341 20.42 -42.52 34.18
N TRP A 342 19.24 -42.45 33.54
CA TRP A 342 18.90 -41.39 32.61
C TRP A 342 18.75 -40.05 33.33
N LYS A 343 19.37 -39.01 32.77
CA LYS A 343 19.34 -37.64 33.27
C LYS A 343 18.81 -36.70 32.18
N ASN A 344 18.01 -35.72 32.58
CA ASN A 344 17.61 -34.67 31.67
C ASN A 344 18.83 -33.85 31.25
N TYR A 345 18.89 -33.52 29.96
CA TYR A 345 19.90 -32.62 29.41
C TYR A 345 19.46 -31.17 29.56
N GLU A 346 20.07 -30.46 30.50
CA GLU A 346 19.78 -29.05 30.78
C GLU A 346 20.85 -28.11 30.21
N GLY A 347 21.92 -28.68 29.64
CA GLY A 347 23.02 -27.91 29.04
C GLY A 347 24.28 -28.73 28.90
N PRO A 348 25.41 -28.10 28.48
CA PRO A 348 26.65 -28.81 28.20
C PRO A 348 27.18 -29.63 29.39
N VAL A 349 27.46 -30.89 29.12
CA VAL A 349 27.98 -31.84 30.14
C VAL A 349 29.47 -32.07 29.88
N LYS A 350 30.28 -31.91 30.95
CA LYS A 350 31.73 -32.22 30.90
C LYS A 350 31.97 -33.62 31.45
N PHE A 351 32.78 -34.36 30.75
CA PHE A 351 33.28 -35.65 31.24
C PHE A 351 34.78 -35.82 30.88
N TYR A 352 35.46 -36.63 31.69
CA TYR A 352 36.92 -36.81 31.58
C TYR A 352 37.26 -38.25 31.29
N ALA A 353 38.28 -38.48 30.44
CA ALA A 353 38.83 -39.80 30.22
C ALA A 353 39.72 -40.21 31.44
N PRO A 354 39.77 -41.49 31.86
CA PRO A 354 39.15 -42.65 31.23
C PRO A 354 37.81 -43.07 31.79
N ASP A 355 37.14 -42.22 32.57
CA ASP A 355 35.98 -42.60 33.38
C ASP A 355 34.71 -42.84 32.54
N VAL A 356 34.64 -42.24 31.35
CA VAL A 356 33.50 -42.37 30.44
C VAL A 356 33.88 -43.28 29.27
N LYS A 357 33.17 -44.39 29.11
CA LYS A 357 33.34 -45.35 28.02
C LYS A 357 32.21 -45.26 27.01
N VAL A 358 31.01 -44.98 27.47
CA VAL A 358 29.80 -44.93 26.63
C VAL A 358 28.93 -43.76 27.06
N VAL A 359 28.43 -43.00 26.11
CA VAL A 359 27.37 -42.03 26.30
C VAL A 359 26.19 -42.44 25.43
N GLU A 360 25.00 -42.53 26.01
CA GLU A 360 23.76 -42.79 25.30
C GLU A 360 22.82 -41.58 25.51
N TYR A 361 22.05 -41.26 24.50
CA TYR A 361 21.11 -40.14 24.58
C TYR A 361 19.91 -40.36 23.64
N TYR A 362 18.80 -39.71 23.95
CA TYR A 362 17.61 -39.68 23.13
C TYR A 362 16.76 -38.46 23.48
N SER A 363 15.85 -38.09 22.57
CA SER A 363 14.83 -37.11 22.81
C SER A 363 13.43 -37.69 22.66
N THR A 364 12.49 -37.06 23.33
CA THR A 364 11.05 -37.34 23.24
C THR A 364 10.35 -36.04 22.92
N ASP A 365 9.37 -36.06 22.02
CA ASP A 365 8.53 -34.91 21.69
C ASP A 365 7.35 -34.73 22.66
N VAL A 366 6.55 -33.70 22.42
CA VAL A 366 5.35 -33.40 23.24
C VAL A 366 4.25 -34.44 22.99
N ALA A 367 4.16 -35.04 21.79
CA ALA A 367 3.23 -36.09 21.43
C ALA A 367 3.58 -37.45 22.11
N GLY A 368 4.81 -37.60 22.60
CA GLY A 368 5.29 -38.79 23.26
C GLY A 368 6.11 -39.73 22.36
N ASN A 369 6.42 -39.34 21.14
CA ASN A 369 7.28 -40.14 20.26
C ASN A 369 8.74 -40.01 20.72
N GLN A 370 9.39 -41.13 20.87
CA GLN A 370 10.77 -41.21 21.33
C GLN A 370 11.67 -41.70 20.19
N GLU A 371 12.77 -41.01 19.93
CA GLU A 371 13.82 -41.51 19.02
C GLU A 371 14.51 -42.75 19.57
N LYS A 372 15.14 -43.51 18.65
CA LYS A 372 16.02 -44.62 19.09
C LYS A 372 17.19 -44.05 19.86
N TYR A 373 17.66 -44.82 20.86
CA TYR A 373 18.83 -44.43 21.63
C TYR A 373 20.03 -44.28 20.71
N ASN A 374 20.61 -43.10 20.76
CA ASN A 374 21.89 -42.81 20.11
C ASN A 374 23.00 -43.22 21.08
N LYS A 375 24.09 -43.82 20.57
CA LYS A 375 25.19 -44.32 21.37
C LYS A 375 26.53 -43.81 20.83
N MET A 376 27.38 -43.36 21.74
CA MET A 376 28.78 -43.05 21.47
C MET A 376 29.70 -43.91 22.30
N ASP A 377 30.58 -44.63 21.70
CA ASP A 377 31.61 -45.46 22.36
C ASP A 377 32.96 -44.72 22.33
N PHE A 378 33.57 -44.57 23.50
CA PHE A 378 34.89 -43.95 23.69
C PHE A 378 36.00 -44.98 23.86
N ILE A 379 35.80 -46.19 23.35
CA ILE A 379 36.77 -47.29 23.48
C ILE A 379 37.89 -47.10 22.51
N ASN A 380 39.15 -47.09 22.98
CA ASN A 380 40.37 -46.97 22.17
C ASN A 380 40.56 -45.66 21.37
N GLY A 381 39.92 -44.58 21.75
CA GLY A 381 40.16 -43.26 21.10
C GLY A 381 39.60 -43.14 19.68
N THR A 382 38.74 -44.08 19.27
CA THR A 382 38.02 -44.04 17.99
C THR A 382 36.53 -43.74 18.27
N PHE A 383 35.94 -42.87 17.45
CA PHE A 383 34.54 -42.51 17.54
C PHE A 383 33.74 -43.30 16.51
N GLU A 384 32.83 -44.15 16.94
CA GLU A 384 31.79 -44.69 16.07
C GLU A 384 30.45 -44.11 16.47
N GLY A 385 29.93 -43.20 15.68
CA GLY A 385 28.60 -42.62 15.85
C GLY A 385 28.23 -41.76 14.65
N ASN A 386 26.92 -41.68 14.33
CA ASN A 386 26.35 -40.88 13.23
C ASN A 386 26.36 -39.36 13.51
N GLY A 387 27.51 -38.78 13.85
CA GLY A 387 27.64 -37.36 14.13
C GLY A 387 28.81 -36.75 13.35
N THR A 388 28.60 -35.62 12.79
CA THR A 388 29.61 -34.80 12.12
C THR A 388 30.54 -34.16 13.15
N PHE A 389 31.83 -34.37 12.99
CA PHE A 389 32.89 -33.66 13.70
C PHE A 389 33.11 -32.33 12.97
N GLU A 390 32.41 -31.28 13.37
CA GLU A 390 32.72 -29.92 12.87
C GLU A 390 33.64 -29.23 13.88
N GLY A 391 34.92 -29.17 13.50
CA GLY A 391 35.89 -28.29 14.14
C GLY A 391 35.72 -26.89 13.59
N GLU A 392 34.91 -26.07 14.21
CA GLU A 392 34.95 -24.61 14.03
C GLU A 392 35.65 -23.98 15.24
N SER A 393 36.73 -23.22 14.93
CA SER A 393 37.33 -22.28 15.87
C SER A 393 36.28 -21.22 16.21
N TYR A 394 35.95 -21.07 17.48
CA TYR A 394 35.28 -19.87 17.96
C TYR A 394 36.38 -18.89 18.37
N ASP A 395 36.42 -17.75 17.70
CA ASP A 395 36.95 -16.54 18.27
C ASP A 395 35.93 -16.03 19.31
N ASP A 396 36.46 -15.60 20.47
CA ASP A 396 35.74 -15.11 21.63
C ASP A 396 34.83 -13.90 21.37
#